data_14cb2a136bb7d93cd1867e61c0310572
#
_entry.id   14cb2a136bb7d93cd1867e61c0310572
#
_cell.length_a   1.000
_cell.length_b   1.000
_cell.length_c   1.000
_cell.angle_alpha   90.00
_cell.angle_beta   90.00
_cell.angle_gamma   90.00
#
_symmetry.space_group_name_H-M   'P 1'
#
loop_
_entity.id
_entity.type
_entity.pdbx_description
1 polymer ?
#
loop_
_entity_poly.entity_id
_entity_poly.type
_entity_poly.pdbx_seq_one_letter_code
_entity_poly.pdbx_strand_id
1 'polypeptide(L)'
;MNIHKSYFYYNAKKDDSEIETAIRSKANDCFDGFWKIFHRLRNDGHVWNHKRVYRVYKELKLNKRVPLRKRLPARVKNPLITPSHENITWSMDFVTDVLQCNRKFRVLNIIDDFDRVIVGQKVAPSMPAERVIRFLEEIIWEKGKPNNIRCDNGPEFISHKFQDWCKGNDIKIMYTQPGCPTQNSYIERFNGSYRIAVLDAYIFRTLDEVREITEKWIEYYNNERPHDALNNKAPMQYRLAKTG
;
A
#
# COMPACT_ATOMS: atom_id res chain seq x y z
N MET A 1 38.00 17.19 32.56
CA MET A 1 36.57 16.89 32.84
C MET A 1 36.50 15.81 33.91
N ASN A 2 36.08 16.16 35.12
CA ASN A 2 35.91 15.19 36.21
C ASN A 2 34.54 14.47 36.00
N ILE A 3 34.56 13.32 35.35
CA ILE A 3 33.39 12.47 35.24
C ILE A 3 33.28 11.68 36.54
N HIS A 4 32.17 11.83 37.27
CA HIS A 4 31.95 11.17 38.56
C HIS A 4 31.93 9.66 38.38
N LYS A 5 32.60 8.91 39.32
CA LYS A 5 32.72 7.43 39.27
C LYS A 5 31.40 6.70 39.07
N SER A 6 30.27 7.22 39.59
CA SER A 6 28.94 6.65 39.41
C SER A 6 28.46 6.61 37.94
N TYR A 7 28.99 7.45 37.06
CA TYR A 7 28.63 7.44 35.64
C TYR A 7 29.22 6.23 34.90
N PHE A 8 30.38 5.74 35.35
CA PHE A 8 31.05 4.58 34.78
C PHE A 8 30.38 3.25 35.15
N TYR A 9 29.66 3.21 36.28
CA TYR A 9 29.01 1.98 36.80
C TYR A 9 27.48 2.03 36.64
N TYR A 10 26.93 3.04 35.95
CA TYR A 10 25.49 3.14 35.73
C TYR A 10 25.05 2.18 34.61
N ASN A 11 24.73 0.96 34.96
CA ASN A 11 24.00 0.02 34.12
C ASN A 11 22.49 0.29 34.31
N ALA A 12 21.91 1.07 33.40
CA ALA A 12 20.46 1.25 33.34
C ALA A 12 19.82 -0.08 32.99
N LYS A 13 19.37 -0.84 33.98
CA LYS A 13 18.47 -1.98 33.79
C LYS A 13 17.10 -1.47 33.36
N LYS A 14 16.93 -1.14 32.08
CA LYS A 14 15.62 -0.88 31.52
C LYS A 14 15.10 -2.23 31.02
N ASP A 15 14.04 -2.71 31.65
CA ASP A 15 13.30 -3.85 31.14
C ASP A 15 12.53 -3.39 29.88
N ASP A 16 12.97 -3.86 28.73
CA ASP A 16 12.36 -3.56 27.42
C ASP A 16 11.70 -4.82 26.81
N SER A 17 11.53 -5.89 27.60
CA SER A 17 10.99 -7.19 27.14
C SER A 17 9.59 -7.07 26.55
N GLU A 18 8.74 -6.24 27.15
CA GLU A 18 7.39 -5.97 26.63
C GLU A 18 7.44 -5.27 25.26
N ILE A 19 8.31 -4.26 25.11
CA ILE A 19 8.50 -3.53 23.86
C ILE A 19 9.06 -4.46 22.77
N GLU A 20 10.03 -5.30 23.15
CA GLU A 20 10.63 -6.28 22.23
C GLU A 20 9.59 -7.25 21.71
N THR A 21 8.76 -7.84 22.58
CA THR A 21 7.71 -8.78 22.23
C THR A 21 6.69 -8.12 21.31
N ALA A 22 6.25 -6.90 21.61
CA ALA A 22 5.30 -6.16 20.81
C ALA A 22 5.88 -5.80 19.42
N ILE A 23 7.14 -5.38 19.34
CA ILE A 23 7.81 -5.10 18.06
C ILE A 23 7.93 -6.38 17.22
N ARG A 24 8.36 -7.51 17.82
CA ARG A 24 8.49 -8.79 17.10
C ARG A 24 7.16 -9.27 16.54
N SER A 25 6.08 -9.20 17.32
CA SER A 25 4.74 -9.55 16.85
C SER A 25 4.38 -8.75 15.60
N LYS A 26 4.51 -7.42 15.64
CA LYS A 26 4.17 -6.55 14.50
C LYS A 26 5.15 -6.67 13.32
N ALA A 27 6.41 -7.00 13.55
CA ALA A 27 7.43 -7.15 12.50
C ALA A 27 7.33 -8.48 11.74
N ASN A 28 6.85 -9.55 12.39
CA ASN A 28 6.65 -10.85 11.75
C ASN A 28 5.49 -10.85 10.76
N ASP A 29 4.47 -10.03 11.00
CA ASP A 29 3.28 -9.97 10.17
C ASP A 29 3.53 -9.24 8.84
N CYS A 30 4.46 -8.27 8.82
CA CYS A 30 4.62 -7.37 7.68
C CYS A 30 6.03 -6.79 7.55
N PHE A 31 6.46 -6.55 6.30
CA PHE A 31 7.72 -5.86 5.96
C PHE A 31 7.63 -4.33 6.13
N ASP A 32 7.17 -3.88 7.30
CA ASP A 32 7.06 -2.45 7.60
C ASP A 32 8.35 -1.84 8.15
N GLY A 33 8.58 -0.54 7.88
CA GLY A 33 9.67 0.22 8.51
C GLY A 33 9.27 0.71 9.90
N PHE A 34 10.28 1.22 10.66
CA PHE A 34 10.12 1.65 12.06
C PHE A 34 8.86 2.49 12.33
N TRP A 35 8.63 3.55 11.57
CA TRP A 35 7.51 4.46 11.83
C TRP A 35 6.15 3.78 11.71
N LYS A 36 6.00 2.85 10.76
CA LYS A 36 4.74 2.11 10.62
C LYS A 36 4.50 1.16 11.78
N ILE A 37 5.54 0.43 12.21
CA ILE A 37 5.46 -0.42 13.42
C ILE A 37 5.14 0.45 14.64
N PHE A 38 5.81 1.59 14.80
CA PHE A 38 5.55 2.51 15.92
C PHE A 38 4.12 3.03 15.94
N HIS A 39 3.56 3.43 14.79
CA HIS A 39 2.17 3.89 14.71
C HIS A 39 1.16 2.77 14.96
N ARG A 40 1.44 1.54 14.52
CA ARG A 40 0.61 0.37 14.87
C ARG A 40 0.58 0.15 16.38
N LEU A 41 1.73 0.18 17.04
CA LEU A 41 1.81 0.08 18.50
C LEU A 41 1.03 1.21 19.20
N ARG A 42 1.06 2.43 18.64
CA ARG A 42 0.24 3.54 19.14
C ARG A 42 -1.26 3.31 18.96
N ASN A 43 -1.67 2.77 17.83
CA ASN A 43 -3.07 2.44 17.54
C ASN A 43 -3.59 1.31 18.46
N ASP A 44 -2.68 0.39 18.86
CA ASP A 44 -2.99 -0.66 19.86
C ASP A 44 -3.01 -0.12 21.31
N GLY A 45 -2.80 1.19 21.52
CA GLY A 45 -2.87 1.83 22.83
C GLY A 45 -1.54 1.95 23.58
N HIS A 46 -0.42 1.48 23.02
CA HIS A 46 0.89 1.62 23.68
C HIS A 46 1.38 3.07 23.65
N VAL A 47 1.72 3.64 24.82
CA VAL A 47 2.15 5.05 24.97
C VAL A 47 3.67 5.22 25.09
N TRP A 48 4.47 4.26 24.65
CA TRP A 48 5.94 4.31 24.75
C TRP A 48 6.54 5.45 23.95
N ASN A 49 7.65 6.00 24.45
CA ASN A 49 8.42 7.04 23.73
C ASN A 49 9.08 6.44 22.47
N HIS A 50 8.92 7.11 21.32
CA HIS A 50 9.49 6.65 20.05
C HIS A 50 11.00 6.40 20.09
N LYS A 51 11.78 7.21 20.87
CA LYS A 51 13.23 6.99 21.01
C LYS A 51 13.55 5.67 21.72
N ARG A 52 12.74 5.30 22.72
CA ARG A 52 12.89 4.02 23.42
C ARG A 52 12.56 2.85 22.49
N VAL A 53 11.44 2.92 21.80
CA VAL A 53 11.01 1.90 20.82
C VAL A 53 12.02 1.78 19.67
N TYR A 54 12.56 2.91 19.16
CA TYR A 54 13.55 2.91 18.10
C TYR A 54 14.87 2.24 18.51
N ARG A 55 15.31 2.44 19.75
CA ARG A 55 16.51 1.76 20.27
C ARG A 55 16.34 0.24 20.24
N VAL A 56 15.24 -0.27 20.78
CA VAL A 56 14.92 -1.72 20.77
C VAL A 56 14.79 -2.24 19.33
N TYR A 57 14.10 -1.51 18.44
CA TYR A 57 13.99 -1.84 17.02
C TYR A 57 15.36 -2.02 16.34
N LYS A 58 16.35 -1.16 16.67
CA LYS A 58 17.72 -1.27 16.16
C LYS A 58 18.45 -2.47 16.74
N GLU A 59 18.32 -2.73 18.05
CA GLU A 59 18.90 -3.89 18.73
C GLU A 59 18.41 -5.21 18.11
N LEU A 60 17.14 -5.25 17.69
CA LEU A 60 16.53 -6.35 16.96
C LEU A 60 16.97 -6.48 15.49
N LYS A 61 17.84 -5.59 14.99
CA LYS A 61 18.37 -5.56 13.62
C LYS A 61 17.28 -5.48 12.52
N LEU A 62 16.14 -4.90 12.83
CA LEU A 62 15.00 -4.76 11.91
C LEU A 62 15.15 -3.60 10.92
N ASN A 63 16.27 -2.87 10.95
CA ASN A 63 16.53 -1.75 10.05
C ASN A 63 16.64 -2.22 8.61
N LYS A 64 15.78 -1.69 7.74
CA LYS A 64 15.87 -1.91 6.29
C LYS A 64 17.06 -1.12 5.72
N ARG A 65 17.87 -1.75 4.89
CA ARG A 65 18.85 -1.04 4.07
C ARG A 65 18.12 -0.32 2.95
N VAL A 66 18.11 1.01 3.00
CA VAL A 66 17.56 1.84 1.92
C VAL A 66 18.73 2.18 0.98
N PRO A 67 18.71 1.76 -0.29
CA PRO A 67 19.74 2.17 -1.24
C PRO A 67 19.68 3.69 -1.43
N LEU A 68 20.85 4.34 -1.43
CA LEU A 68 20.97 5.77 -1.72
C LEU A 68 20.51 6.05 -3.16
N ARG A 69 19.35 6.69 -3.30
CA ARG A 69 18.85 7.14 -4.61
C ARG A 69 19.56 8.41 -5.03
N LYS A 70 20.11 8.44 -6.26
CA LYS A 70 20.56 9.69 -6.86
C LYS A 70 19.38 10.65 -6.97
N ARG A 71 19.55 11.89 -6.48
CA ARG A 71 18.53 12.94 -6.64
C ARG A 71 18.41 13.29 -8.11
N LEU A 72 17.26 13.03 -8.70
CA LEU A 72 16.88 13.56 -10.00
C LEU A 72 16.44 15.02 -9.86
N PRO A 73 16.58 15.84 -10.92
CA PRO A 73 16.07 17.23 -10.90
C PRO A 73 14.61 17.27 -10.47
N ALA A 74 14.24 18.32 -9.71
CA ALA A 74 12.87 18.51 -9.27
C ALA A 74 11.95 18.68 -10.51
N ARG A 75 11.01 17.75 -10.68
CA ARG A 75 9.96 17.87 -11.71
C ARG A 75 8.86 18.78 -11.18
N VAL A 76 8.25 19.57 -12.08
CA VAL A 76 7.05 20.34 -11.76
C VAL A 76 5.95 19.34 -11.37
N LYS A 77 5.59 19.37 -10.10
CA LYS A 77 4.52 18.49 -9.58
C LYS A 77 3.21 19.24 -9.66
N ASN A 78 2.34 18.86 -10.59
CA ASN A 78 0.93 19.21 -10.46
C ASN A 78 0.36 18.32 -9.33
N PRO A 79 -0.07 18.89 -8.19
CA PRO A 79 -0.58 18.09 -7.10
C PRO A 79 -1.86 17.39 -7.55
N LEU A 80 -1.96 16.09 -7.23
CA LEU A 80 -3.23 15.36 -7.38
C LEU A 80 -4.24 15.96 -6.41
N ILE A 81 -5.38 16.38 -6.93
CA ILE A 81 -6.50 16.79 -6.10
C ILE A 81 -7.07 15.51 -5.47
N THR A 82 -6.99 15.40 -4.15
CA THR A 82 -7.62 14.30 -3.42
C THR A 82 -9.14 14.50 -3.45
N PRO A 83 -9.93 13.50 -3.84
CA PRO A 83 -11.38 13.54 -3.79
C PRO A 83 -11.90 13.85 -2.37
N SER A 84 -13.12 14.39 -2.27
CA SER A 84 -13.74 14.76 -0.98
C SER A 84 -14.41 13.59 -0.24
N HIS A 85 -14.82 12.56 -0.97
CA HIS A 85 -15.45 11.35 -0.44
C HIS A 85 -15.12 10.12 -1.31
N GLU A 86 -15.48 8.94 -0.84
CA GLU A 86 -15.31 7.69 -1.55
C GLU A 86 -16.09 7.64 -2.88
N ASN A 87 -15.64 6.77 -3.78
CA ASN A 87 -16.27 6.53 -5.08
C ASN A 87 -16.31 7.75 -6.03
N ILE A 88 -15.56 8.82 -5.77
CA ILE A 88 -15.38 9.89 -6.78
C ILE A 88 -14.39 9.42 -7.84
N THR A 89 -13.22 8.91 -7.44
CA THR A 89 -12.18 8.50 -8.39
C THR A 89 -11.50 7.24 -7.91
N TRP A 90 -11.55 6.20 -8.74
CA TRP A 90 -10.74 5.01 -8.57
C TRP A 90 -9.53 5.07 -9.49
N SER A 91 -8.34 4.89 -8.93
CA SER A 91 -7.10 4.70 -9.72
C SER A 91 -6.82 3.23 -9.89
N MET A 92 -6.47 2.82 -11.10
CA MET A 92 -6.14 1.42 -11.38
C MET A 92 -4.88 1.29 -12.20
N ASP A 93 -4.15 0.20 -11.97
CA ASP A 93 -2.89 -0.11 -12.64
C ASP A 93 -2.55 -1.59 -12.54
N PHE A 94 -1.66 -2.05 -13.41
CA PHE A 94 -1.19 -3.42 -13.46
C PHE A 94 0.20 -3.58 -12.86
N VAL A 95 0.37 -4.67 -12.12
CA VAL A 95 1.69 -5.18 -11.76
C VAL A 95 1.89 -6.54 -12.43
N THR A 96 3.07 -6.77 -12.98
CA THR A 96 3.41 -8.06 -13.60
C THR A 96 4.52 -8.72 -12.80
N ASP A 97 4.41 -10.05 -12.64
CA ASP A 97 5.44 -10.87 -12.03
C ASP A 97 5.46 -12.28 -12.66
N VAL A 98 6.33 -13.16 -12.15
CA VAL A 98 6.53 -14.51 -12.66
C VAL A 98 6.45 -15.54 -11.54
N LEU A 99 5.85 -16.69 -11.83
CA LEU A 99 5.91 -17.87 -10.96
C LEU A 99 7.30 -18.52 -11.05
N GLN A 100 7.62 -19.39 -10.11
CA GLN A 100 8.87 -20.18 -10.11
C GLN A 100 9.11 -20.94 -11.42
N CYS A 101 8.06 -21.34 -12.11
CA CYS A 101 8.12 -22.00 -13.42
C CYS A 101 8.24 -21.01 -14.60
N ASN A 102 8.64 -19.76 -14.38
CA ASN A 102 8.74 -18.69 -15.37
C ASN A 102 7.44 -18.30 -16.10
N ARG A 103 6.28 -18.76 -15.63
CA ARG A 103 4.99 -18.32 -16.18
C ARG A 103 4.65 -16.94 -15.63
N LYS A 104 4.46 -15.98 -16.54
CA LYS A 104 4.04 -14.61 -16.19
C LYS A 104 2.62 -14.59 -15.69
N PHE A 105 2.35 -13.70 -14.74
CA PHE A 105 1.01 -13.33 -14.30
C PHE A 105 0.90 -11.82 -14.11
N ARG A 106 -0.32 -11.34 -14.12
CA ARG A 106 -0.66 -9.92 -13.92
C ARG A 106 -1.59 -9.78 -12.74
N VAL A 107 -1.42 -8.69 -12.03
CA VAL A 107 -2.28 -8.28 -10.92
C VAL A 107 -2.87 -6.93 -11.29
N LEU A 108 -4.18 -6.85 -11.43
CA LEU A 108 -4.91 -5.59 -11.54
C LEU A 108 -5.20 -5.09 -10.12
N ASN A 109 -4.76 -3.88 -9.81
CA ASN A 109 -5.00 -3.21 -8.54
C ASN A 109 -5.92 -2.01 -8.76
N ILE A 110 -6.90 -1.83 -7.89
CA ILE A 110 -7.85 -0.72 -7.92
C ILE A 110 -7.92 -0.09 -6.54
N ILE A 111 -7.60 1.19 -6.44
CA ILE A 111 -7.59 1.97 -5.20
C ILE A 111 -8.58 3.13 -5.27
N ASP A 112 -9.27 3.41 -4.19
CA ASP A 112 -10.02 4.66 -4.05
C ASP A 112 -9.05 5.81 -3.70
N ASP A 113 -9.10 6.89 -4.49
CA ASP A 113 -8.19 8.03 -4.32
C ASP A 113 -8.50 8.87 -3.08
N PHE A 114 -9.68 8.76 -2.49
CA PHE A 114 -10.05 9.49 -1.28
C PHE A 114 -9.30 8.97 -0.05
N ASP A 115 -9.45 7.71 0.26
CA ASP A 115 -9.00 7.09 1.51
C ASP A 115 -7.92 6.04 1.34
N ARG A 116 -7.50 5.76 0.09
CA ARG A 116 -6.49 4.74 -0.25
C ARG A 116 -6.93 3.30 0.04
N VAL A 117 -8.22 3.05 0.21
CA VAL A 117 -8.77 1.70 0.32
C VAL A 117 -8.57 0.97 -1.01
N ILE A 118 -8.03 -0.24 -0.94
CA ILE A 118 -8.04 -1.13 -2.10
C ILE A 118 -9.44 -1.69 -2.24
N VAL A 119 -10.12 -1.20 -3.27
CA VAL A 119 -11.48 -1.61 -3.57
C VAL A 119 -11.54 -2.93 -4.35
N GLY A 120 -10.46 -3.25 -5.07
CA GLY A 120 -10.38 -4.52 -5.79
C GLY A 120 -8.97 -4.90 -6.19
N GLN A 121 -8.72 -6.21 -6.22
CA GLN A 121 -7.51 -6.79 -6.77
C GLN A 121 -7.81 -8.12 -7.45
N LYS A 122 -7.24 -8.35 -8.64
CA LYS A 122 -7.44 -9.58 -9.40
C LYS A 122 -6.12 -10.11 -9.94
N VAL A 123 -5.79 -11.36 -9.58
CA VAL A 123 -4.61 -12.07 -10.06
C VAL A 123 -4.99 -13.02 -11.19
N ALA A 124 -4.35 -12.91 -12.37
CA ALA A 124 -4.61 -13.78 -13.50
C ALA A 124 -3.39 -13.91 -14.42
N PRO A 125 -3.30 -15.00 -15.23
CA PRO A 125 -2.24 -15.14 -16.23
C PRO A 125 -2.30 -14.06 -17.32
N SER A 126 -3.50 -13.61 -17.67
CA SER A 126 -3.75 -12.53 -18.62
C SER A 126 -4.96 -11.73 -18.18
N MET A 127 -5.02 -10.46 -18.59
CA MET A 127 -6.09 -9.54 -18.16
C MET A 127 -6.58 -8.71 -19.37
N PRO A 128 -7.28 -9.32 -20.34
CA PRO A 128 -7.88 -8.58 -21.45
C PRO A 128 -9.00 -7.67 -20.94
N ALA A 129 -9.39 -6.69 -21.75
CA ALA A 129 -10.40 -5.68 -21.40
C ALA A 129 -11.71 -6.28 -20.87
N GLU A 130 -12.18 -7.38 -21.46
CA GLU A 130 -13.40 -8.07 -21.02
C GLU A 130 -13.30 -8.61 -19.59
N ARG A 131 -12.13 -9.09 -19.20
CA ARG A 131 -11.89 -9.57 -17.82
C ARG A 131 -11.80 -8.41 -16.85
N VAL A 132 -11.20 -7.29 -17.27
CA VAL A 132 -11.19 -6.05 -16.48
C VAL A 132 -12.61 -5.55 -16.25
N ILE A 133 -13.43 -5.48 -17.30
CA ILE A 133 -14.83 -5.04 -17.23
C ILE A 133 -15.62 -5.92 -16.26
N ARG A 134 -15.59 -7.25 -16.44
CA ARG A 134 -16.30 -8.17 -15.55
C ARG A 134 -15.90 -8.01 -14.08
N PHE A 135 -14.62 -7.82 -13.84
CA PHE A 135 -14.14 -7.59 -12.48
C PHE A 135 -14.60 -6.24 -11.91
N LEU A 136 -14.65 -5.19 -12.73
CA LEU A 136 -15.22 -3.91 -12.31
C LEU A 136 -16.71 -4.03 -11.98
N GLU A 137 -17.47 -4.79 -12.75
CA GLU A 137 -18.89 -5.05 -12.49
C GLU A 137 -19.09 -5.76 -11.15
N GLU A 138 -18.24 -6.77 -10.83
CA GLU A 138 -18.24 -7.45 -9.53
C GLU A 138 -18.02 -6.45 -8.38
N ILE A 139 -17.01 -5.58 -8.51
CA ILE A 139 -16.67 -4.58 -7.46
C ILE A 139 -17.76 -3.51 -7.34
N ILE A 140 -18.28 -3.01 -8.46
CA ILE A 140 -19.31 -1.98 -8.47
C ILE A 140 -20.59 -2.45 -7.78
N TRP A 141 -20.95 -3.71 -7.97
CA TRP A 141 -22.09 -4.34 -7.29
C TRP A 141 -21.91 -4.34 -5.75
N GLU A 142 -20.70 -4.62 -5.26
CA GLU A 142 -20.43 -4.74 -3.83
C GLU A 142 -20.16 -3.38 -3.14
N LYS A 143 -19.47 -2.46 -3.82
CA LYS A 143 -18.87 -1.25 -3.20
C LYS A 143 -19.38 0.05 -3.74
N GLY A 144 -20.29 0.01 -4.72
CA GLY A 144 -20.78 1.19 -5.40
C GLY A 144 -19.95 1.58 -6.62
N LYS A 145 -20.49 2.50 -7.42
CA LYS A 145 -19.94 2.91 -8.72
C LYS A 145 -19.07 4.16 -8.55
N PRO A 146 -17.84 4.21 -9.15
CA PRO A 146 -17.05 5.43 -9.17
C PRO A 146 -17.57 6.41 -10.22
N ASN A 147 -17.39 7.71 -9.98
CA ASN A 147 -17.65 8.72 -10.99
C ASN A 147 -16.56 8.75 -12.07
N ASN A 148 -15.30 8.49 -11.65
CA ASN A 148 -14.14 8.52 -12.53
C ASN A 148 -13.27 7.29 -12.32
N ILE A 149 -12.66 6.82 -13.41
CA ILE A 149 -11.59 5.84 -13.38
C ILE A 149 -10.32 6.49 -13.92
N ARG A 150 -9.24 6.47 -13.14
CA ARG A 150 -7.91 6.90 -13.58
C ARG A 150 -7.06 5.68 -13.91
N CYS A 151 -6.46 5.66 -15.09
CA CYS A 151 -5.59 4.59 -15.54
C CYS A 151 -4.51 5.11 -16.50
N ASP A 152 -3.53 4.28 -16.79
CA ASP A 152 -2.55 4.54 -17.85
C ASP A 152 -3.16 4.29 -19.24
N ASN A 153 -2.34 4.50 -20.28
CA ASN A 153 -2.73 4.24 -21.67
C ASN A 153 -2.45 2.77 -22.06
N GLY A 154 -2.61 1.83 -21.17
CA GLY A 154 -2.49 0.41 -21.45
C GLY A 154 -3.50 -0.07 -22.51
N PRO A 155 -3.14 -1.05 -23.37
CA PRO A 155 -4.01 -1.52 -24.44
C PRO A 155 -5.37 -2.01 -23.95
N GLU A 156 -5.46 -2.51 -22.73
CA GLU A 156 -6.68 -2.95 -22.09
C GLU A 156 -7.65 -1.78 -21.84
N PHE A 157 -7.10 -0.62 -21.41
CA PHE A 157 -7.88 0.56 -21.03
C PHE A 157 -8.22 1.48 -22.22
N ILE A 158 -7.40 1.47 -23.29
CA ILE A 158 -7.69 2.22 -24.51
C ILE A 158 -8.60 1.45 -25.49
N SER A 159 -8.92 0.19 -25.19
CA SER A 159 -9.79 -0.62 -26.06
C SER A 159 -11.20 0.01 -26.18
N HIS A 160 -11.80 -0.06 -27.36
CA HIS A 160 -13.16 0.42 -27.58
C HIS A 160 -14.15 -0.23 -26.60
N LYS A 161 -14.01 -1.53 -26.34
CA LYS A 161 -14.88 -2.25 -25.39
C LYS A 161 -14.87 -1.64 -23.99
N PHE A 162 -13.69 -1.28 -23.47
CA PHE A 162 -13.57 -0.66 -22.15
C PHE A 162 -14.14 0.77 -22.15
N GLN A 163 -13.86 1.54 -23.20
CA GLN A 163 -14.38 2.90 -23.34
C GLN A 163 -15.91 2.92 -23.47
N ASP A 164 -16.48 2.04 -24.30
CA ASP A 164 -17.94 1.93 -24.49
C ASP A 164 -18.64 1.49 -23.19
N TRP A 165 -18.03 0.54 -22.46
CA TRP A 165 -18.53 0.10 -21.16
C TRP A 165 -18.52 1.25 -20.14
N CYS A 166 -17.43 2.00 -20.03
CA CYS A 166 -17.36 3.17 -19.14
C CYS A 166 -18.43 4.22 -19.52
N LYS A 167 -18.58 4.50 -20.82
CA LYS A 167 -19.59 5.43 -21.32
C LYS A 167 -21.01 4.96 -21.01
N GLY A 168 -21.30 3.68 -21.19
CA GLY A 168 -22.61 3.08 -20.87
C GLY A 168 -22.96 3.11 -19.38
N ASN A 169 -21.95 3.18 -18.52
CA ASN A 169 -22.09 3.29 -17.07
C ASN A 169 -21.93 4.72 -16.53
N ASP A 170 -21.83 5.75 -17.36
CA ASP A 170 -21.56 7.13 -16.96
C ASP A 170 -20.27 7.29 -16.12
N ILE A 171 -19.25 6.51 -16.41
CA ILE A 171 -17.95 6.57 -15.76
C ILE A 171 -16.98 7.36 -16.65
N LYS A 172 -16.41 8.45 -16.13
CA LYS A 172 -15.42 9.24 -16.86
C LYS A 172 -14.03 8.61 -16.76
N ILE A 173 -13.40 8.34 -17.89
CA ILE A 173 -12.02 7.86 -17.93
C ILE A 173 -11.06 9.05 -17.85
N MET A 174 -10.07 8.97 -16.96
CA MET A 174 -9.00 9.94 -16.78
C MET A 174 -7.66 9.27 -17.13
N TYR A 175 -7.24 9.39 -18.38
CA TYR A 175 -5.94 8.85 -18.80
C TYR A 175 -4.80 9.69 -18.26
N THR A 176 -3.74 9.02 -17.77
CA THR A 176 -2.50 9.68 -17.38
C THR A 176 -1.72 10.12 -18.61
N GLN A 177 -1.21 11.35 -18.58
CA GLN A 177 -0.40 11.87 -19.70
C GLN A 177 0.97 11.16 -19.76
N PRO A 178 1.48 10.85 -20.96
CA PRO A 178 2.81 10.29 -21.10
C PRO A 178 3.88 11.16 -20.42
N GLY A 179 4.74 10.54 -19.62
CA GLY A 179 5.79 11.23 -18.88
C GLY A 179 5.34 11.97 -17.60
N CYS A 180 4.07 11.87 -17.20
CA CYS A 180 3.54 12.47 -15.98
C CYS A 180 3.13 11.41 -14.93
N PRO A 181 4.10 10.63 -14.37
CA PRO A 181 3.79 9.56 -13.40
C PRO A 181 3.11 10.08 -12.14
N THR A 182 3.28 11.37 -11.80
CA THR A 182 2.63 11.98 -10.64
C THR A 182 1.10 11.96 -10.72
N GLN A 183 0.53 11.82 -11.92
CA GLN A 183 -0.92 11.78 -12.11
C GLN A 183 -1.56 10.47 -11.62
N ASN A 184 -0.78 9.38 -11.45
CA ASN A 184 -1.26 8.10 -10.92
C ASN A 184 -0.53 7.67 -9.63
N SER A 185 -0.01 8.65 -8.89
CA SER A 185 0.92 8.40 -7.78
C SER A 185 0.32 7.60 -6.61
N TYR A 186 -0.99 7.57 -6.44
CA TYR A 186 -1.63 6.79 -5.38
C TYR A 186 -1.51 5.29 -5.63
N ILE A 187 -1.90 4.84 -6.81
CA ILE A 187 -1.80 3.43 -7.19
C ILE A 187 -0.33 3.02 -7.38
N GLU A 188 0.55 3.89 -7.92
CA GLU A 188 1.98 3.60 -8.05
C GLU A 188 2.63 3.37 -6.68
N ARG A 189 2.29 4.20 -5.67
CA ARG A 189 2.77 4.01 -4.29
C ARG A 189 2.26 2.71 -3.67
N PHE A 190 0.99 2.39 -3.91
CA PHE A 190 0.42 1.11 -3.50
C PHE A 190 1.17 -0.04 -4.16
N ASN A 191 1.33 -0.03 -5.49
CA ASN A 191 2.03 -1.05 -6.25
C ASN A 191 3.46 -1.26 -5.77
N GLY A 192 4.18 -0.18 -5.43
CA GLY A 192 5.51 -0.24 -4.82
C GLY A 192 5.50 -0.93 -3.45
N SER A 193 4.50 -0.65 -2.61
CA SER A 193 4.35 -1.32 -1.32
C SER A 193 3.98 -2.79 -1.46
N TYR A 194 3.05 -3.10 -2.35
CA TYR A 194 2.62 -4.47 -2.67
C TYR A 194 3.78 -5.30 -3.22
N ARG A 195 4.57 -4.75 -4.16
CA ARG A 195 5.75 -5.44 -4.69
C ARG A 195 6.71 -5.84 -3.58
N ILE A 196 7.11 -4.89 -2.74
CA ILE A 196 8.08 -5.14 -1.66
C ILE A 196 7.53 -6.14 -0.61
N ALA A 197 6.25 -6.04 -0.27
CA ALA A 197 5.67 -6.81 0.82
C ALA A 197 5.18 -8.20 0.40
N VAL A 198 4.83 -8.37 -0.87
CA VAL A 198 4.26 -9.62 -1.40
C VAL A 198 5.12 -10.19 -2.51
N LEU A 199 5.28 -9.48 -3.65
CA LEU A 199 5.88 -10.08 -4.83
C LEU A 199 7.38 -10.37 -4.65
N ASP A 200 8.14 -9.44 -4.03
CA ASP A 200 9.58 -9.62 -3.78
C ASP A 200 9.87 -10.40 -2.50
N ALA A 201 8.85 -10.65 -1.66
CA ALA A 201 9.02 -11.33 -0.37
C ALA A 201 8.83 -12.84 -0.47
N TYR A 202 8.17 -13.34 -1.51
CA TYR A 202 7.83 -14.75 -1.68
C TYR A 202 8.22 -15.28 -3.06
N ILE A 203 8.48 -16.59 -3.13
CA ILE A 203 8.65 -17.33 -4.39
C ILE A 203 7.37 -18.14 -4.60
N PHE A 204 6.59 -17.77 -5.60
CA PHE A 204 5.29 -18.38 -5.88
C PHE A 204 5.40 -19.57 -6.83
N ARG A 205 4.77 -20.68 -6.47
CA ARG A 205 4.67 -21.88 -7.32
C ARG A 205 3.38 -21.89 -8.14
N THR A 206 2.29 -21.40 -7.56
CA THR A 206 0.95 -21.40 -8.16
C THR A 206 0.32 -20.01 -8.08
N LEU A 207 -0.70 -19.78 -8.92
CA LEU A 207 -1.50 -18.55 -8.85
C LEU A 207 -2.37 -18.49 -7.60
N ASP A 208 -2.73 -19.63 -7.04
CA ASP A 208 -3.57 -19.69 -5.84
C ASP A 208 -2.77 -19.24 -4.61
N GLU A 209 -1.48 -19.62 -4.53
CA GLU A 209 -0.57 -19.05 -3.51
C GLU A 209 -0.47 -17.52 -3.62
N VAL A 210 -0.36 -16.98 -4.86
CA VAL A 210 -0.35 -15.53 -5.06
C VAL A 210 -1.64 -14.91 -4.55
N ARG A 211 -2.81 -15.48 -4.88
CA ARG A 211 -4.11 -14.97 -4.47
C ARG A 211 -4.26 -14.97 -2.96
N GLU A 212 -3.98 -16.09 -2.30
CA GLU A 212 -4.12 -16.23 -0.85
C GLU A 212 -3.25 -15.24 -0.07
N ILE A 213 -1.96 -15.12 -0.43
CA ILE A 213 -1.04 -14.19 0.22
C ILE A 213 -1.43 -12.74 -0.06
N THR A 214 -1.89 -12.47 -1.28
CA THR A 214 -2.38 -11.16 -1.68
C THR A 214 -3.62 -10.74 -0.90
N GLU A 215 -4.63 -11.60 -0.76
CA GLU A 215 -5.86 -11.32 0.00
C GLU A 215 -5.54 -11.00 1.46
N LYS A 216 -4.73 -11.82 2.12
CA LYS A 216 -4.27 -11.55 3.50
C LYS A 216 -3.56 -10.20 3.64
N TRP A 217 -2.71 -9.87 2.66
CA TRP A 217 -1.98 -8.61 2.70
C TRP A 217 -2.89 -7.40 2.42
N ILE A 218 -3.91 -7.51 1.55
CA ILE A 218 -4.90 -6.45 1.33
C ILE A 218 -5.72 -6.21 2.58
N GLU A 219 -6.15 -7.26 3.25
CA GLU A 219 -6.89 -7.15 4.52
C GLU A 219 -6.06 -6.37 5.55
N TYR A 220 -4.80 -6.75 5.72
CA TYR A 220 -3.85 -5.99 6.53
C TYR A 220 -3.69 -4.54 6.05
N TYR A 221 -3.49 -4.32 4.73
CA TYR A 221 -3.31 -3.00 4.15
C TYR A 221 -4.49 -2.07 4.44
N ASN A 222 -5.70 -2.56 4.24
CA ASN A 222 -6.92 -1.78 4.42
C ASN A 222 -7.24 -1.51 5.90
N ASN A 223 -7.02 -2.47 6.79
CA ASN A 223 -7.55 -2.40 8.16
C ASN A 223 -6.49 -2.00 9.21
N GLU A 224 -5.20 -2.30 8.96
CA GLU A 224 -4.17 -2.15 9.99
C GLU A 224 -3.00 -1.26 9.59
N ARG A 225 -2.68 -1.16 8.28
CA ARG A 225 -1.47 -0.46 7.82
C ARG A 225 -1.61 1.06 7.93
N PRO A 226 -0.80 1.75 8.78
CA PRO A 226 -0.89 3.20 8.93
C PRO A 226 -0.40 3.93 7.67
N HIS A 227 -1.07 5.02 7.32
CA HIS A 227 -0.72 5.90 6.21
C HIS A 227 -0.47 7.32 6.71
N ASP A 228 0.73 7.87 6.43
CA ASP A 228 1.11 9.23 6.82
C ASP A 228 0.10 10.27 6.28
N ALA A 229 -0.35 10.09 5.03
CA ALA A 229 -1.33 10.96 4.39
C ALA A 229 -2.76 10.85 4.98
N LEU A 230 -3.02 9.85 5.82
CA LEU A 230 -4.29 9.60 6.50
C LEU A 230 -4.17 9.79 8.02
N ASN A 231 -3.27 10.67 8.47
CA ASN A 231 -2.99 10.92 9.88
C ASN A 231 -2.59 9.63 10.64
N ASN A 232 -1.80 8.77 9.99
CA ASN A 232 -1.36 7.47 10.52
C ASN A 232 -2.49 6.48 10.84
N LYS A 233 -3.67 6.70 10.30
CA LYS A 233 -4.76 5.72 10.33
C LYS A 233 -4.62 4.73 9.18
N ALA A 234 -5.18 3.54 9.34
CA ALA A 234 -5.37 2.62 8.24
C ALA A 234 -6.50 3.13 7.31
N PRO A 235 -6.50 2.77 6.01
CA PRO A 235 -7.50 3.21 5.04
C PRO A 235 -8.95 3.10 5.54
N MET A 236 -9.37 1.95 6.04
CA MET A 236 -10.71 1.73 6.54
C MET A 236 -11.02 2.51 7.82
N GLN A 237 -10.04 2.67 8.72
CA GLN A 237 -10.18 3.50 9.91
C GLN A 237 -10.38 4.98 9.54
N TYR A 238 -9.69 5.44 8.49
CA TYR A 238 -9.85 6.81 7.99
C TYR A 238 -11.23 7.01 7.36
N ARG A 239 -11.70 6.04 6.55
CA ARG A 239 -13.04 6.05 5.94
C ARG A 239 -14.12 6.18 7.00
N LEU A 240 -14.14 5.29 7.98
CA LEU A 240 -15.13 5.31 9.08
C LEU A 240 -15.13 6.62 9.88
N ALA A 241 -13.94 7.20 10.12
CA ALA A 241 -13.84 8.48 10.83
C ALA A 241 -14.31 9.71 10.01
N LYS A 242 -14.55 9.56 8.70
CA LYS A 242 -15.03 10.64 7.83
C LYS A 242 -16.50 10.51 7.45
N THR A 243 -17.07 9.31 7.54
CA THR A 243 -18.47 9.01 7.20
C THR A 243 -19.40 8.98 8.41
N GLY A 244 -18.88 8.93 9.64
CA GLY A 244 -19.59 9.08 10.90
C GLY A 244 -19.41 10.48 11.46
#